data_cf0db3622862636057cdfdf2830becd1
#
_entry.id   cf0db3622862636057cdfdf2830becd1
#
_cell.length_a   1.000
_cell.length_b   1.000
_cell.length_c   1.000
_cell.angle_alpha   90.00
_cell.angle_beta   90.00
_cell.angle_gamma   90.00
#
_symmetry.space_group_name_H-M   'P 1'
#
loop_
_entity.id
_entity.type
_entity.pdbx_description
1 polymer ?
#
loop_
_entity_poly.entity_id
_entity_poly.type
_entity_poly.pdbx_seq_one_letter_code
_entity_poly.pdbx_strand_id
1 'polypeptide(L)'
;WPVVAYGHGTSGVQQQCAPSLSKDIFGTAPLIAAYIKLGYAVAVADYQGLGAPGGHPYLDSKTAGLNIIDSVRALRKLSPKVSTKWGGVGGSQGGSAMWAANEQAATYGTDLNLVGTVSMAPAADITQFAQLAADQKLSKDQQAAYIWLLMGIAQTRPGFPIDDYRNGVAAENWDTLAACVGPETEKRAAILSDLPASSLVPSSPEAVTRLTAVLASMALPQQKAAAPM
;
A
#
# COMPACT_ATOMS: atom_id res chain seq x y z
N TRP A 1 -21.28 8.85 -15.88
CA TRP A 1 -19.89 8.54 -16.24
C TRP A 1 -19.48 7.19 -15.64
N PRO A 2 -18.93 6.25 -16.44
CA PRO A 2 -18.27 5.08 -15.87
C PRO A 2 -17.04 5.51 -15.04
N VAL A 3 -16.65 4.67 -14.07
CA VAL A 3 -15.58 5.01 -13.13
C VAL A 3 -14.30 4.24 -13.45
N VAL A 4 -13.17 4.94 -13.41
CA VAL A 4 -11.85 4.33 -13.24
C VAL A 4 -11.40 4.57 -11.79
N ALA A 5 -11.24 3.49 -11.02
CA ALA A 5 -10.54 3.55 -9.75
C ALA A 5 -9.03 3.42 -10.01
N TYR A 6 -8.25 4.38 -9.50
CA TYR A 6 -6.80 4.36 -9.63
C TYR A 6 -6.15 4.04 -8.29
N GLY A 7 -5.42 2.94 -8.22
CA GLY A 7 -4.61 2.54 -7.08
C GLY A 7 -3.20 3.10 -7.23
N HIS A 8 -2.83 4.07 -6.38
CA HIS A 8 -1.49 4.64 -6.41
C HIS A 8 -0.45 3.66 -5.85
N GLY A 9 0.79 3.81 -6.30
CA GLY A 9 1.94 3.09 -5.76
C GLY A 9 2.33 3.60 -4.36
N THR A 10 3.38 3.02 -3.81
CA THR A 10 3.89 3.38 -2.48
C THR A 10 4.23 4.87 -2.40
N SER A 11 3.65 5.56 -1.42
CA SER A 11 3.90 6.98 -1.13
C SER A 11 4.44 7.22 0.29
N GLY A 12 4.38 6.23 1.17
CA GLY A 12 4.85 6.28 2.55
C GLY A 12 3.84 5.68 3.52
N VAL A 13 4.06 5.87 4.81
CA VAL A 13 3.25 5.27 5.89
C VAL A 13 2.76 6.28 6.94
N GLN A 14 3.04 7.56 6.71
CA GLN A 14 2.60 8.65 7.58
C GLN A 14 1.45 9.42 6.95
N GLN A 15 0.65 10.11 7.77
CA GLN A 15 -0.51 10.87 7.31
C GLN A 15 -0.17 11.85 6.17
N GLN A 16 0.96 12.54 6.26
CA GLN A 16 1.40 13.50 5.23
C GLN A 16 1.85 12.86 3.92
N CYS A 17 1.93 11.53 3.84
CA CYS A 17 2.31 10.80 2.64
C CYS A 17 1.12 10.59 1.67
N ALA A 18 -0.03 11.16 1.95
CA ALA A 18 -1.22 11.03 1.10
C ALA A 18 -1.04 11.70 -0.25
N PRO A 19 -1.34 11.02 -1.36
CA PRO A 19 -1.32 11.64 -2.69
C PRO A 19 -2.21 12.88 -2.81
N SER A 20 -3.37 12.91 -2.14
CA SER A 20 -4.28 14.07 -2.15
C SER A 20 -3.67 15.35 -1.56
N LEU A 21 -2.63 15.25 -0.75
CA LEU A 21 -1.89 16.39 -0.21
C LEU A 21 -0.81 16.91 -1.15
N SER A 22 -0.51 16.20 -2.25
CA SER A 22 0.43 16.62 -3.29
C SER A 22 -0.31 17.33 -4.43
N LYS A 23 0.24 18.45 -4.93
CA LYS A 23 -0.34 19.23 -6.02
C LYS A 23 -0.53 18.44 -7.32
N ASP A 24 0.32 17.46 -7.56
CA ASP A 24 0.35 16.62 -8.77
C ASP A 24 0.00 15.16 -8.48
N ILE A 25 -0.48 14.88 -7.26
CA ILE A 25 -0.84 13.54 -6.80
C ILE A 25 0.39 12.59 -6.99
N PHE A 26 1.56 13.03 -6.53
CA PHE A 26 2.84 12.36 -6.74
C PHE A 26 3.09 11.95 -8.20
N GLY A 27 2.90 12.89 -9.13
CA GLY A 27 3.16 12.72 -10.55
C GLY A 27 2.06 11.97 -11.32
N THR A 28 0.96 11.56 -10.69
CA THR A 28 -0.11 10.79 -11.37
C THR A 28 -1.22 11.67 -11.97
N ALA A 29 -1.25 12.97 -11.67
CA ALA A 29 -2.26 13.91 -12.18
C ALA A 29 -2.42 13.89 -13.72
N PRO A 30 -1.36 13.78 -14.55
CA PRO A 30 -1.52 13.69 -16.01
C PRO A 30 -2.29 12.44 -16.46
N LEU A 31 -2.07 11.29 -15.80
CA LEU A 31 -2.78 10.05 -16.09
C LEU A 31 -4.26 10.15 -15.72
N ILE A 32 -4.55 10.72 -14.55
CA ILE A 32 -5.93 10.98 -14.11
C ILE A 32 -6.63 11.92 -15.10
N ALA A 33 -5.97 12.99 -15.53
CA ALA A 33 -6.51 13.92 -16.53
C ALA A 33 -6.79 13.23 -17.87
N ALA A 34 -5.96 12.26 -18.28
CA ALA A 34 -6.19 11.47 -19.49
C ALA A 34 -7.48 10.64 -19.38
N TYR A 35 -7.73 9.95 -18.28
CA TYR A 35 -8.97 9.21 -18.06
C TYR A 35 -10.20 10.14 -18.06
N ILE A 36 -10.11 11.32 -17.45
CA ILE A 36 -11.19 12.31 -17.45
C ILE A 36 -11.49 12.77 -18.88
N LYS A 37 -10.47 13.04 -19.71
CA LYS A 37 -10.63 13.40 -21.12
C LYS A 37 -11.28 12.28 -21.94
N LEU A 38 -11.11 11.02 -21.57
CA LEU A 38 -11.77 9.87 -22.17
C LEU A 38 -13.22 9.67 -21.69
N GLY A 39 -13.74 10.55 -20.82
CA GLY A 39 -15.12 10.53 -20.36
C GLY A 39 -15.37 9.70 -19.10
N TYR A 40 -14.35 9.32 -18.38
CA TYR A 40 -14.48 8.62 -17.11
C TYR A 40 -14.55 9.60 -15.93
N ALA A 41 -15.27 9.22 -14.89
CA ALA A 41 -15.03 9.74 -13.54
C ALA A 41 -13.87 8.94 -12.92
N VAL A 42 -12.98 9.61 -12.18
CA VAL A 42 -11.80 8.93 -11.61
C VAL A 42 -11.85 9.01 -10.09
N ALA A 43 -11.71 7.86 -9.42
CA ALA A 43 -11.56 7.75 -7.99
C ALA A 43 -10.12 7.38 -7.65
N VAL A 44 -9.48 8.14 -6.76
CA VAL A 44 -8.14 7.88 -6.23
C VAL A 44 -8.24 7.85 -4.72
N ALA A 45 -8.05 6.69 -4.10
CA ALA A 45 -8.02 6.55 -2.65
C ALA A 45 -6.61 6.85 -2.15
N ASP A 46 -6.50 7.63 -1.07
CA ASP A 46 -5.21 7.78 -0.36
C ASP A 46 -4.80 6.52 0.42
N TYR A 47 -5.72 5.61 0.63
CA TYR A 47 -5.71 4.47 1.56
C TYR A 47 -5.84 4.90 3.04
N GLN A 48 -6.29 3.95 3.87
CA GLN A 48 -6.44 4.16 5.30
C GLN A 48 -5.14 4.66 5.94
N GLY A 49 -5.25 5.66 6.81
CA GLY A 49 -4.14 6.24 7.57
C GLY A 49 -3.25 7.21 6.79
N LEU A 50 -3.47 7.38 5.47
CA LEU A 50 -2.87 8.46 4.68
C LEU A 50 -3.90 9.59 4.52
N GLY A 51 -3.50 10.84 4.74
CA GLY A 51 -4.39 12.02 4.68
C GLY A 51 -5.38 12.15 5.83
N ALA A 52 -5.51 11.15 6.68
CA ALA A 52 -6.42 11.11 7.81
C ALA A 52 -5.75 10.45 9.03
N PRO A 53 -6.24 10.72 10.26
CA PRO A 53 -5.72 10.07 11.46
C PRO A 53 -5.85 8.54 11.41
N GLY A 54 -4.87 7.84 11.97
CA GLY A 54 -4.82 6.38 12.05
C GLY A 54 -3.53 5.82 11.44
N GLY A 55 -3.29 4.52 11.62
CA GLY A 55 -2.17 3.83 11.01
C GLY A 55 -2.47 3.43 9.56
N HIS A 56 -1.45 3.53 8.69
CA HIS A 56 -1.53 3.00 7.33
C HIS A 56 -1.10 1.52 7.32
N PRO A 57 -2.02 0.56 7.04
CA PRO A 57 -1.69 -0.85 6.92
C PRO A 57 -0.99 -1.11 5.58
N TYR A 58 0.24 -0.64 5.46
CA TYR A 58 1.03 -0.71 4.24
C TYR A 58 1.16 -2.15 3.74
N LEU A 59 0.80 -2.38 2.49
CA LEU A 59 0.73 -3.70 1.82
C LEU A 59 -0.26 -4.70 2.44
N ASP A 60 -1.15 -4.27 3.33
CA ASP A 60 -2.33 -5.08 3.68
C ASP A 60 -3.33 -5.02 2.52
N SER A 61 -3.28 -6.03 1.68
CA SER A 61 -4.04 -6.08 0.43
C SER A 61 -5.54 -6.01 0.66
N LYS A 62 -6.03 -6.68 1.73
CA LYS A 62 -7.45 -6.69 2.06
C LYS A 62 -7.97 -5.29 2.36
N THR A 63 -7.31 -4.56 3.25
CA THR A 63 -7.71 -3.19 3.61
C THR A 63 -7.61 -2.26 2.41
N ALA A 64 -6.52 -2.36 1.62
CA ALA A 64 -6.35 -1.55 0.42
C ALA A 64 -7.47 -1.81 -0.61
N GLY A 65 -7.88 -3.06 -0.82
CA GLY A 65 -8.98 -3.42 -1.72
C GLY A 65 -10.32 -2.83 -1.28
N LEU A 66 -10.63 -2.84 0.03
CA LEU A 66 -11.82 -2.17 0.59
C LEU A 66 -11.78 -0.66 0.32
N ASN A 67 -10.62 -0.01 0.53
CA ASN A 67 -10.47 1.41 0.27
C ASN A 67 -10.72 1.77 -1.21
N ILE A 68 -10.29 0.93 -2.15
CA ILE A 68 -10.59 1.11 -3.58
C ILE A 68 -12.10 1.06 -3.82
N ILE A 69 -12.80 0.06 -3.32
CA ILE A 69 -14.25 -0.09 -3.52
C ILE A 69 -14.98 1.12 -2.90
N ASP A 70 -14.58 1.53 -1.70
CA ASP A 70 -15.20 2.66 -1.01
C ASP A 70 -14.90 4.00 -1.68
N SER A 71 -13.77 4.16 -2.36
CA SER A 71 -13.49 5.36 -3.15
C SER A 71 -14.47 5.54 -4.31
N VAL A 72 -14.88 4.44 -4.95
CA VAL A 72 -15.93 4.45 -5.99
C VAL A 72 -17.29 4.84 -5.39
N ARG A 73 -17.63 4.31 -4.21
CA ARG A 73 -18.84 4.68 -3.48
C ARG A 73 -18.85 6.17 -3.10
N ALA A 74 -17.73 6.67 -2.59
CA ALA A 74 -17.57 8.07 -2.21
C ALA A 74 -17.76 8.98 -3.43
N LEU A 75 -17.15 8.67 -4.57
CA LEU A 75 -17.31 9.44 -5.80
C LEU A 75 -18.77 9.47 -6.28
N ARG A 76 -19.50 8.34 -6.18
CA ARG A 76 -20.92 8.26 -6.52
C ARG A 76 -21.81 9.09 -5.60
N LYS A 77 -21.45 9.24 -4.32
CA LYS A 77 -22.19 10.13 -3.39
C LYS A 77 -22.04 11.61 -3.74
N LEU A 78 -20.95 12.00 -4.39
CA LEU A 78 -20.70 13.38 -4.82
C LEU A 78 -21.54 13.78 -6.05
N SER A 79 -21.92 12.80 -6.90
CA SER A 79 -22.69 13.11 -8.11
C SER A 79 -23.56 11.92 -8.56
N PRO A 80 -24.87 12.16 -8.79
CA PRO A 80 -25.75 11.13 -9.33
C PRO A 80 -25.44 10.74 -10.80
N LYS A 81 -24.60 11.51 -11.46
CA LYS A 81 -24.15 11.21 -12.86
C LYS A 81 -23.06 10.13 -12.88
N VAL A 82 -22.51 9.74 -11.74
CA VAL A 82 -21.49 8.69 -11.65
C VAL A 82 -22.16 7.32 -11.63
N SER A 83 -21.80 6.47 -12.56
CA SER A 83 -22.35 5.12 -12.75
C SER A 83 -21.92 4.17 -11.64
N THR A 84 -22.66 3.06 -11.46
CA THR A 84 -22.19 1.90 -10.70
C THR A 84 -21.11 1.12 -11.43
N LYS A 85 -21.03 1.27 -12.78
CA LYS A 85 -20.05 0.57 -13.63
C LYS A 85 -18.65 1.15 -13.40
N TRP A 86 -17.72 0.29 -12.99
CA TRP A 86 -16.36 0.71 -12.71
C TRP A 86 -15.33 -0.35 -13.13
N GLY A 87 -14.13 0.10 -13.38
CA GLY A 87 -12.94 -0.73 -13.52
C GLY A 87 -11.79 -0.10 -12.75
N GLY A 88 -10.69 -0.83 -12.57
CA GLY A 88 -9.58 -0.34 -11.80
C GLY A 88 -8.23 -0.60 -12.46
N VAL A 89 -7.26 0.27 -12.19
CA VAL A 89 -5.88 0.14 -12.62
C VAL A 89 -4.95 0.57 -11.49
N GLY A 90 -3.87 -0.16 -11.28
CA GLY A 90 -2.86 0.19 -10.28
C GLY A 90 -1.55 -0.55 -10.50
N GLY A 91 -0.46 0.04 -9.98
CA GLY A 91 0.87 -0.56 -10.03
C GLY A 91 1.47 -0.74 -8.64
N SER A 92 2.34 -1.74 -8.46
CA SER A 92 3.01 -2.01 -7.19
C SER A 92 2.01 -2.19 -6.04
N GLN A 93 2.06 -1.38 -4.96
CA GLN A 93 1.04 -1.35 -3.90
C GLN A 93 -0.37 -1.17 -4.48
N GLY A 94 -0.54 -0.27 -5.47
CA GLY A 94 -1.82 -0.07 -6.15
C GLY A 94 -2.26 -1.29 -6.97
N GLY A 95 -1.33 -2.04 -7.52
CA GLY A 95 -1.60 -3.32 -8.19
C GLY A 95 -2.19 -4.35 -7.22
N SER A 96 -1.62 -4.47 -6.02
CA SER A 96 -2.17 -5.33 -4.97
C SER A 96 -3.54 -4.87 -4.50
N ALA A 97 -3.74 -3.55 -4.36
CA ALA A 97 -5.04 -2.98 -4.01
C ALA A 97 -6.12 -3.30 -5.06
N MET A 98 -5.78 -3.23 -6.36
CA MET A 98 -6.70 -3.56 -7.45
C MET A 98 -7.03 -5.05 -7.50
N TRP A 99 -6.03 -5.92 -7.30
CA TRP A 99 -6.27 -7.36 -7.20
C TRP A 99 -7.21 -7.67 -6.03
N ALA A 100 -6.90 -7.17 -4.84
CA ALA A 100 -7.75 -7.38 -3.66
C ALA A 100 -9.16 -6.79 -3.82
N ALA A 101 -9.30 -5.62 -4.46
CA ALA A 101 -10.61 -5.04 -4.76
C ALA A 101 -11.41 -5.93 -5.71
N ASN A 102 -10.76 -6.56 -6.70
CA ASN A 102 -11.42 -7.51 -7.58
C ASN A 102 -11.91 -8.75 -6.82
N GLU A 103 -11.06 -9.33 -5.97
CA GLU A 103 -11.46 -10.47 -5.13
C GLU A 103 -12.64 -10.15 -4.20
N GLN A 104 -12.68 -8.94 -3.65
CA GLN A 104 -13.71 -8.51 -2.68
C GLN A 104 -14.99 -7.97 -3.33
N ALA A 105 -14.98 -7.69 -4.64
CA ALA A 105 -16.10 -7.07 -5.33
C ALA A 105 -17.38 -7.93 -5.24
N ALA A 106 -17.26 -9.27 -5.25
CA ALA A 106 -18.40 -10.17 -5.18
C ALA A 106 -19.08 -10.22 -3.79
N THR A 107 -18.37 -9.83 -2.73
CA THR A 107 -18.89 -9.91 -1.35
C THR A 107 -19.10 -8.55 -0.72
N TYR A 108 -18.16 -7.64 -0.90
CA TYR A 108 -18.20 -6.29 -0.33
C TYR A 108 -18.72 -5.25 -1.32
N GLY A 109 -18.42 -5.39 -2.61
CA GLY A 109 -18.77 -4.43 -3.67
C GLY A 109 -20.09 -4.71 -4.38
N THR A 110 -21.04 -5.43 -3.79
CA THR A 110 -22.27 -5.94 -4.44
C THR A 110 -23.22 -4.86 -4.96
N ASP A 111 -23.12 -3.62 -4.47
CA ASP A 111 -23.86 -2.44 -4.94
C ASP A 111 -23.22 -1.77 -6.16
N LEU A 112 -22.07 -2.25 -6.60
CA LEU A 112 -21.30 -1.75 -7.73
C LEU A 112 -21.16 -2.83 -8.82
N ASN A 113 -20.87 -2.41 -10.04
CA ASN A 113 -20.69 -3.31 -11.19
C ASN A 113 -19.23 -3.24 -11.66
N LEU A 114 -18.37 -4.10 -11.11
CA LEU A 114 -16.98 -4.24 -11.54
C LEU A 114 -16.92 -4.90 -12.93
N VAL A 115 -16.20 -4.27 -13.85
CA VAL A 115 -16.01 -4.82 -15.23
C VAL A 115 -14.63 -5.45 -15.43
N GLY A 116 -13.66 -5.13 -14.59
CA GLY A 116 -12.32 -5.70 -14.62
C GLY A 116 -11.30 -4.82 -13.91
N THR A 117 -10.12 -5.38 -13.64
CA THR A 117 -8.98 -4.64 -13.06
C THR A 117 -7.70 -4.92 -13.85
N VAL A 118 -6.76 -3.98 -13.75
CA VAL A 118 -5.39 -4.15 -14.24
C VAL A 118 -4.44 -3.98 -13.07
N SER A 119 -3.75 -5.05 -12.71
CA SER A 119 -2.79 -5.11 -11.61
C SER A 119 -1.38 -5.24 -12.17
N MET A 120 -0.65 -4.12 -12.23
CA MET A 120 0.70 -4.07 -12.78
C MET A 120 1.73 -4.32 -11.68
N ALA A 121 2.58 -5.33 -11.86
CA ALA A 121 3.65 -5.69 -10.92
C ALA A 121 3.19 -5.62 -9.44
N PRO A 122 2.11 -6.33 -9.05
CA PRO A 122 1.54 -6.21 -7.71
C PRO A 122 2.51 -6.74 -6.65
N ALA A 123 2.58 -6.09 -5.50
CA ALA A 123 3.23 -6.62 -4.30
C ALA A 123 2.30 -7.68 -3.65
N ALA A 124 2.04 -8.77 -4.36
CA ALA A 124 1.01 -9.74 -4.02
C ALA A 124 1.39 -10.65 -2.84
N ASP A 125 2.61 -11.17 -2.88
CA ASP A 125 3.14 -12.02 -1.80
C ASP A 125 4.58 -11.59 -1.47
N ILE A 126 4.74 -11.08 -0.25
CA ILE A 126 6.00 -10.63 0.29
C ILE A 126 6.43 -11.43 1.53
N THR A 127 5.87 -12.62 1.73
CA THR A 127 6.17 -13.49 2.89
C THR A 127 7.65 -13.80 3.02
N GLN A 128 8.36 -13.90 1.91
CA GLN A 128 9.81 -14.12 1.87
C GLN A 128 10.63 -12.99 2.52
N PHE A 129 10.07 -11.79 2.71
CA PHE A 129 10.81 -10.67 3.34
C PHE A 129 11.29 -11.00 4.74
N ALA A 130 10.54 -11.79 5.51
CA ALA A 130 10.94 -12.21 6.84
C ALA A 130 12.24 -13.03 6.82
N GLN A 131 12.34 -14.00 5.91
CA GLN A 131 13.54 -14.83 5.75
C GLN A 131 14.70 -14.07 5.09
N LEU A 132 14.42 -13.24 4.07
CA LEU A 132 15.44 -12.41 3.43
C LEU A 132 16.06 -11.42 4.41
N ALA A 133 15.27 -10.87 5.35
CA ALA A 133 15.79 -10.03 6.43
C ALA A 133 16.69 -10.82 7.39
N ALA A 134 16.25 -12.01 7.81
CA ALA A 134 17.05 -12.91 8.66
C ALA A 134 18.39 -13.29 8.02
N ASP A 135 18.37 -13.55 6.72
CA ASP A 135 19.56 -13.90 5.93
C ASP A 135 20.41 -12.68 5.52
N GLN A 136 19.99 -11.46 5.86
CA GLN A 136 20.64 -10.20 5.44
C GLN A 136 20.71 -10.04 3.91
N LYS A 137 19.71 -10.56 3.19
CA LYS A 137 19.66 -10.58 1.72
C LYS A 137 18.68 -9.60 1.10
N LEU A 138 18.03 -8.73 1.91
CA LEU A 138 17.19 -7.67 1.36
C LEU A 138 18.05 -6.71 0.52
N SER A 139 17.64 -6.45 -0.73
CA SER A 139 18.22 -5.36 -1.52
C SER A 139 17.91 -4.00 -0.86
N LYS A 140 18.59 -2.92 -1.28
CA LYS A 140 18.33 -1.58 -0.71
C LYS A 140 16.88 -1.14 -0.89
N ASP A 141 16.29 -1.39 -2.04
CA ASP A 141 14.87 -1.10 -2.29
C ASP A 141 13.96 -1.94 -1.40
N GLN A 142 14.30 -3.22 -1.21
CA GLN A 142 13.57 -4.10 -0.30
C GLN A 142 13.73 -3.68 1.16
N GLN A 143 14.91 -3.20 1.59
CA GLN A 143 15.11 -2.64 2.94
C GLN A 143 14.20 -1.43 3.17
N ALA A 144 14.11 -0.52 2.19
CA ALA A 144 13.25 0.66 2.27
C ALA A 144 11.75 0.28 2.39
N ALA A 145 11.30 -0.69 1.61
CA ALA A 145 9.93 -1.21 1.67
C ALA A 145 9.67 -1.98 2.97
N TYR A 146 10.62 -2.78 3.44
CA TYR A 146 10.52 -3.56 4.67
C TYR A 146 10.37 -2.68 5.91
N ILE A 147 11.10 -1.57 5.98
CA ILE A 147 10.99 -0.58 7.07
C ILE A 147 9.56 -0.03 7.13
N TRP A 148 9.01 0.43 6.01
CA TRP A 148 7.65 0.95 5.96
C TRP A 148 6.60 -0.13 6.23
N LEU A 149 6.85 -1.37 5.80
CA LEU A 149 6.01 -2.52 6.12
C LEU A 149 5.94 -2.77 7.64
N LEU A 150 7.08 -2.80 8.31
CA LEU A 150 7.16 -2.96 9.76
C LEU A 150 6.45 -1.81 10.49
N MET A 151 6.64 -0.56 10.03
CA MET A 151 5.92 0.61 10.57
C MET A 151 4.41 0.46 10.44
N GLY A 152 3.93 0.09 9.26
CA GLY A 152 2.51 -0.13 9.00
C GLY A 152 1.92 -1.24 9.88
N ILE A 153 2.64 -2.36 10.03
CA ILE A 153 2.23 -3.45 10.91
C ILE A 153 2.16 -2.97 12.37
N ALA A 154 3.20 -2.29 12.86
CA ALA A 154 3.23 -1.81 14.24
C ALA A 154 2.12 -0.78 14.54
N GLN A 155 1.79 0.09 13.58
CA GLN A 155 0.72 1.07 13.72
C GLN A 155 -0.69 0.45 13.73
N THR A 156 -0.87 -0.69 13.08
CA THR A 156 -2.21 -1.26 12.84
C THR A 156 -2.46 -2.57 13.57
N ARG A 157 -1.43 -3.16 14.17
CA ARG A 157 -1.52 -4.40 14.96
C ARG A 157 -1.03 -4.16 16.39
N PRO A 158 -1.94 -3.83 17.33
CA PRO A 158 -1.57 -3.59 18.72
C PRO A 158 -0.76 -4.77 19.31
N GLY A 159 0.33 -4.45 19.99
CA GLY A 159 1.20 -5.45 20.62
C GLY A 159 2.21 -6.11 19.65
N PHE A 160 2.31 -5.68 18.39
CA PHE A 160 3.38 -6.15 17.52
C PHE A 160 4.74 -5.67 18.05
N PRO A 161 5.68 -6.59 18.38
CA PRO A 161 6.95 -6.25 18.99
C PRO A 161 7.95 -5.72 17.96
N ILE A 162 7.83 -4.45 17.60
CA ILE A 162 8.63 -3.82 16.53
C ILE A 162 10.14 -3.90 16.80
N ASP A 163 10.56 -3.88 18.05
CA ASP A 163 11.97 -3.93 18.44
C ASP A 163 12.62 -5.31 18.20
N ASP A 164 11.81 -6.33 17.92
CA ASP A 164 12.32 -7.61 17.42
C ASP A 164 12.86 -7.54 15.98
N TYR A 165 12.62 -6.44 15.24
CA TYR A 165 12.89 -6.34 13.79
C TYR A 165 13.76 -5.15 13.41
N ARG A 166 14.24 -4.38 14.38
CA ARG A 166 15.10 -3.22 14.17
C ARG A 166 16.16 -3.14 15.26
N ASN A 167 17.38 -2.79 14.90
CA ASN A 167 18.45 -2.54 15.84
C ASN A 167 19.45 -1.51 15.27
N GLY A 168 20.41 -1.05 16.10
CA GLY A 168 21.47 -0.13 15.69
C GLY A 168 20.96 1.04 14.85
N VAL A 169 21.56 1.24 13.68
CA VAL A 169 21.26 2.40 12.79
C VAL A 169 19.78 2.49 12.42
N ALA A 170 19.09 1.36 12.19
CA ALA A 170 17.66 1.39 11.88
C ALA A 170 16.82 1.84 13.07
N ALA A 171 17.12 1.36 14.28
CA ALA A 171 16.39 1.74 15.49
C ALA A 171 16.64 3.21 15.87
N GLU A 172 17.88 3.67 15.77
CA GLU A 172 18.29 5.04 16.09
C GLU A 172 17.67 6.09 15.15
N ASN A 173 17.40 5.73 13.91
CA ASN A 173 16.90 6.64 12.87
C ASN A 173 15.46 6.33 12.43
N TRP A 174 14.70 5.59 13.25
CA TRP A 174 13.41 5.05 12.85
C TRP A 174 12.43 6.10 12.36
N ASP A 175 12.32 7.23 13.03
CA ASP A 175 11.41 8.31 12.66
C ASP A 175 11.83 8.99 11.35
N THR A 176 13.14 9.18 11.14
CA THR A 176 13.67 9.70 9.86
C THR A 176 13.41 8.74 8.71
N LEU A 177 13.51 7.43 8.96
CA LEU A 177 13.23 6.39 7.96
C LEU A 177 11.75 6.32 7.55
N ALA A 178 10.85 6.92 8.33
CA ALA A 178 9.43 7.07 7.98
C ALA A 178 9.17 8.22 6.99
N ALA A 179 10.11 9.14 6.78
CA ALA A 179 9.92 10.33 5.97
C ALA A 179 9.56 9.98 4.51
N CYS A 180 8.54 10.66 3.98
CA CYS A 180 8.07 10.50 2.60
C CYS A 180 7.97 11.82 1.86
N VAL A 181 7.98 12.96 2.56
CA VAL A 181 7.90 14.31 2.03
C VAL A 181 8.78 15.26 2.84
N GLY A 182 9.14 16.40 2.24
CA GLY A 182 9.91 17.43 2.90
C GLY A 182 11.42 17.14 3.00
N PRO A 183 12.17 17.95 3.76
CA PRO A 183 13.65 17.90 3.79
C PRO A 183 14.20 16.61 4.44
N GLU A 184 13.41 15.94 5.26
CA GLU A 184 13.85 14.69 5.90
C GLU A 184 13.98 13.53 4.89
N THR A 185 13.40 13.64 3.67
CA THR A 185 13.55 12.62 2.62
C THR A 185 15.00 12.48 2.15
N GLU A 186 15.77 13.56 2.12
CA GLU A 186 17.20 13.50 1.76
C GLU A 186 18.00 12.76 2.85
N LYS A 187 17.72 13.07 4.13
CA LYS A 187 18.34 12.34 5.25
C LYS A 187 17.97 10.87 5.24
N ARG A 188 16.68 10.55 5.00
CA ARG A 188 16.23 9.17 4.83
C ARG A 188 17.02 8.46 3.73
N ALA A 189 17.16 9.09 2.57
CA ALA A 189 17.88 8.51 1.43
C ALA A 189 19.36 8.23 1.78
N ALA A 190 20.02 9.16 2.46
CA ALA A 190 21.40 8.99 2.93
C ALA A 190 21.52 7.81 3.91
N ILE A 191 20.64 7.73 4.91
CA ILE A 191 20.63 6.63 5.87
C ILE A 191 20.40 5.29 5.15
N LEU A 192 19.44 5.19 4.25
CA LEU A 192 19.14 3.96 3.51
C LEU A 192 20.30 3.50 2.63
N SER A 193 21.03 4.45 2.02
CA SER A 193 22.23 4.16 1.21
C SER A 193 23.23 3.34 2.00
N ASP A 194 23.49 3.73 3.24
CA ASP A 194 24.53 3.16 4.08
C ASP A 194 23.99 2.16 5.13
N LEU A 195 22.66 1.93 5.16
CA LEU A 195 22.01 1.09 6.16
C LEU A 195 22.58 -0.33 6.14
N PRO A 196 23.20 -0.81 7.24
CA PRO A 196 23.64 -2.20 7.31
C PRO A 196 22.46 -3.16 7.30
N ALA A 197 22.51 -4.22 6.50
CA ALA A 197 21.47 -5.24 6.46
C ALA A 197 21.22 -5.88 7.85
N SER A 198 22.26 -5.94 8.69
CA SER A 198 22.18 -6.42 10.07
C SER A 198 21.25 -5.59 10.96
N SER A 199 20.99 -4.31 10.62
CA SER A 199 20.08 -3.45 11.39
C SER A 199 18.59 -3.83 11.26
N LEU A 200 18.26 -4.73 10.33
CA LEU A 200 16.89 -5.19 10.04
C LEU A 200 16.70 -6.69 10.28
N VAL A 201 17.67 -7.35 10.91
CA VAL A 201 17.60 -8.80 11.21
C VAL A 201 16.60 -9.03 12.35
N PRO A 202 15.61 -9.95 12.16
CA PRO A 202 14.74 -10.37 13.26
C PRO A 202 15.52 -10.95 14.44
N SER A 203 15.11 -10.65 15.66
CA SER A 203 15.83 -10.99 16.89
C SER A 203 15.94 -12.49 17.19
N SER A 204 15.05 -13.30 16.59
CA SER A 204 15.00 -14.75 16.82
C SER A 204 14.26 -15.48 15.70
N PRO A 205 14.38 -16.83 15.60
CA PRO A 205 13.58 -17.64 14.68
C PRO A 205 12.06 -17.50 14.91
N GLU A 206 11.62 -17.27 16.15
CA GLU A 206 10.24 -17.03 16.50
C GLU A 206 9.75 -15.70 15.94
N ALA A 207 10.59 -14.67 15.92
CA ALA A 207 10.30 -13.38 15.29
C ALA A 207 10.13 -13.55 13.75
N VAL A 208 10.97 -14.33 13.10
CA VAL A 208 10.83 -14.68 11.66
C VAL A 208 9.50 -15.37 11.42
N THR A 209 9.17 -16.40 12.20
CA THR A 209 7.91 -17.15 12.08
C THR A 209 6.69 -16.24 12.27
N ARG A 210 6.71 -15.38 13.29
CA ARG A 210 5.65 -14.40 13.57
C ARG A 210 5.44 -13.45 12.40
N LEU A 211 6.52 -12.86 11.89
CA LEU A 211 6.42 -11.93 10.76
C LEU A 211 5.92 -12.64 9.50
N THR A 212 6.43 -13.84 9.19
CA THR A 212 5.95 -14.64 8.06
C THR A 212 4.44 -14.88 8.13
N ALA A 213 3.91 -15.23 9.32
CA ALA A 213 2.48 -15.43 9.51
C ALA A 213 1.66 -14.14 9.29
N VAL A 214 2.19 -12.99 9.77
CA VAL A 214 1.57 -11.69 9.53
C VAL A 214 1.53 -11.39 8.03
N LEU A 215 2.66 -11.54 7.32
CA LEU A 215 2.76 -11.28 5.89
C LEU A 215 1.86 -12.20 5.07
N ALA A 216 1.76 -13.48 5.43
CA ALA A 216 0.86 -14.43 4.78
C ALA A 216 -0.62 -14.02 4.92
N SER A 217 -1.00 -13.43 6.06
CA SER A 217 -2.36 -12.91 6.25
C SER A 217 -2.70 -11.69 5.38
N MET A 218 -1.69 -11.02 4.83
CA MET A 218 -1.79 -9.82 3.99
C MET A 218 -1.64 -10.14 2.50
N ALA A 219 -1.10 -11.33 2.17
CA ALA A 219 -0.76 -11.74 0.82
C ALA A 219 -1.99 -12.02 -0.07
N LEU A 220 -1.78 -12.05 -1.37
CA LEU A 220 -2.74 -12.43 -2.42
C LEU A 220 -2.23 -13.69 -3.15
N PRO A 221 -3.11 -14.54 -3.70
CA PRO A 221 -4.58 -14.40 -3.63
C PRO A 221 -5.16 -14.88 -2.30
N GLN A 222 -6.29 -14.29 -1.90
CA GLN A 222 -7.09 -14.75 -0.75
C GLN A 222 -8.36 -15.47 -1.21
N GLN A 223 -8.90 -15.08 -2.37
CA GLN A 223 -10.11 -15.66 -2.94
C GLN A 223 -10.14 -15.49 -4.46
N LYS A 224 -11.15 -16.05 -5.10
CA LYS A 224 -11.32 -15.98 -6.55
C LYS A 224 -11.66 -14.53 -6.98
N ALA A 225 -11.05 -14.07 -8.06
CA ALA A 225 -11.40 -12.80 -8.69
C ALA A 225 -12.85 -12.81 -9.20
N ALA A 226 -13.56 -11.69 -8.99
CA ALA A 226 -14.96 -11.50 -9.37
C ALA A 226 -15.13 -11.12 -10.86
N ALA A 227 -14.10 -10.53 -11.47
CA ALA A 227 -14.11 -10.04 -12.84
C ALA A 227 -12.74 -10.31 -13.51
N PRO A 228 -12.62 -10.14 -14.84
CA PRO A 228 -11.33 -10.24 -15.53
C PRO A 228 -10.25 -9.34 -14.93
N MET A 229 -9.01 -9.87 -14.88
CA MET A 229 -7.86 -9.15 -14.39
C MET A 229 -6.68 -9.27 -15.37
#